data_f9ab0cf7e95ea1280b3e103201e76590
#
_entry.id   f9ab0cf7e95ea1280b3e103201e76590
#
_cell.length_a   1.000
_cell.length_b   1.000
_cell.length_c   1.000
_cell.angle_alpha   90.00
_cell.angle_beta   90.00
_cell.angle_gamma   90.00
#
_symmetry.space_group_name_H-M   'P 1'
#
loop_
_entity.id
_entity.type
_entity.pdbx_description
1 polymer ?
#
loop_
_entity_poly.entity_id
_entity_poly.type
_entity_poly.pdbx_seq_one_letter_code
_entity_poly.pdbx_strand_id
1 'polypeptide(L)'
;MTNISVRVEPSDRNINIQCHAVNQEVAVTKVESHTVSVLYPPDQPKITGYTEGEVLKGGSMRRMMCTCAGGNPLATIKWYVAGEEMPSTYSTGENYATATLDLAVNMTDNGAMYKCVASSKVMAEPMEQSVRMMVQFAPTFVSIKVQPKTLRMGEKATLSCESGEAYPPARLVWLLRGEVLSAGKESFRKGNYGGKTTSSRLNVRVKSRDDGDVYTCRAVNEIGEALDAVTLEIACKSQMMLSLIPWLNTFLDGACNQIIFSVPDKPEFPVLSSPVEVMEGEPFVLNVTASASPSKLDYTWEKDGHRRIGSDSDSEIWFSGGLLHLARVSREDAGTYTVAANNSEGRAVATVKLDVLFSPKYTKID
;
A
#
# COMPACT_ATOMS: atom_id res chain seq x y z
N MET A 1 37.65 -40.67 47.78
CA MET A 1 36.84 -39.81 46.87
C MET A 1 35.41 -40.25 47.05
N THR A 2 34.53 -39.31 47.37
CA THR A 2 33.10 -39.55 47.46
C THR A 2 32.42 -39.13 46.18
N ASN A 3 31.77 -40.07 45.47
CA ASN A 3 31.04 -39.80 44.22
C ASN A 3 29.58 -39.63 44.56
N ILE A 4 28.96 -38.60 44.05
CA ILE A 4 27.48 -38.38 44.11
C ILE A 4 26.92 -38.36 42.70
N SER A 5 25.81 -39.03 42.50
CA SER A 5 25.04 -38.97 41.27
C SER A 5 23.72 -38.22 41.54
N VAL A 6 23.51 -37.16 40.83
CA VAL A 6 22.30 -36.33 40.95
C VAL A 6 21.51 -36.45 39.67
N ARG A 7 20.25 -36.82 39.76
CA ARG A 7 19.30 -36.73 38.66
C ARG A 7 18.77 -35.32 38.58
N VAL A 8 18.88 -34.70 37.40
CA VAL A 8 18.44 -33.32 37.17
C VAL A 8 17.18 -33.30 36.33
N GLU A 9 16.31 -32.34 36.59
CA GLU A 9 15.05 -32.08 35.86
C GLU A 9 15.03 -30.64 35.35
N PRO A 10 14.19 -30.31 34.36
CA PRO A 10 14.05 -28.93 33.87
C PRO A 10 13.68 -27.89 34.95
N SER A 11 13.02 -28.31 36.02
CA SER A 11 12.72 -27.49 37.21
C SER A 11 13.95 -27.03 37.97
N ASP A 12 15.05 -27.77 37.82
CA ASP A 12 16.27 -27.56 38.62
C ASP A 12 17.21 -26.48 38.07
N ARG A 13 16.82 -25.69 37.12
CA ARG A 13 17.57 -24.64 36.39
C ARG A 13 19.02 -24.42 36.84
N ASN A 14 19.25 -24.19 38.16
CA ASN A 14 20.55 -24.09 38.77
C ASN A 14 20.56 -24.86 40.11
N ILE A 15 21.37 -25.88 40.18
CA ILE A 15 21.56 -26.67 41.38
C ILE A 15 22.85 -26.22 42.09
N ASN A 16 22.74 -25.87 43.34
CA ASN A 16 23.90 -25.58 44.16
C ASN A 16 24.29 -26.84 44.98
N ILE A 17 25.36 -27.48 44.55
CA ILE A 17 25.90 -28.68 45.23
C ILE A 17 26.94 -28.20 46.25
N GLN A 18 26.71 -28.53 47.53
CA GLN A 18 27.61 -28.19 48.62
C GLN A 18 28.28 -29.45 49.17
N CYS A 19 29.58 -29.39 49.27
CA CYS A 19 30.37 -30.42 49.98
C CYS A 19 30.79 -29.89 51.34
N HIS A 20 30.35 -30.58 52.39
CA HIS A 20 30.70 -30.24 53.76
C HIS A 20 31.72 -31.28 54.27
N ALA A 21 32.92 -30.84 54.52
CA ALA A 21 33.94 -31.65 55.18
C ALA A 21 34.01 -31.25 56.66
N VAL A 22 33.72 -32.21 57.52
CA VAL A 22 33.71 -31.97 58.97
C VAL A 22 34.82 -32.77 59.61
N ASN A 23 35.69 -32.08 60.34
CA ASN A 23 36.64 -32.69 61.25
C ASN A 23 36.10 -32.61 62.68
N GLN A 24 35.68 -33.75 63.21
CA GLN A 24 35.04 -33.83 64.54
C GLN A 24 36.00 -33.56 65.69
N GLU A 25 37.31 -33.83 65.49
CA GLU A 25 38.31 -33.68 66.58
C GLU A 25 38.64 -32.24 66.82
N VAL A 26 38.59 -31.37 65.81
CA VAL A 26 38.92 -29.94 65.98
C VAL A 26 37.72 -29.04 65.75
N ALA A 27 36.52 -29.57 65.61
CA ALA A 27 35.25 -28.87 65.39
C ALA A 27 35.27 -27.89 64.17
N VAL A 28 36.02 -28.23 63.10
CA VAL A 28 36.15 -27.37 61.94
C VAL A 28 35.33 -27.98 60.83
N THR A 29 34.46 -27.15 60.21
CA THR A 29 33.70 -27.49 59.00
C THR A 29 34.23 -26.64 57.86
N LYS A 30 34.61 -27.29 56.75
CA LYS A 30 34.93 -26.62 55.48
C LYS A 30 33.80 -26.89 54.48
N VAL A 31 33.30 -25.84 53.86
CA VAL A 31 32.21 -25.94 52.88
C VAL A 31 32.70 -25.44 51.51
N GLU A 32 32.57 -26.26 50.52
CA GLU A 32 32.77 -25.88 49.14
C GLU A 32 31.46 -26.01 48.40
N SER A 33 31.11 -25.02 47.56
CA SER A 33 29.87 -25.01 46.78
C SER A 33 30.16 -24.88 45.30
N HIS A 34 29.41 -25.61 44.51
CA HIS A 34 29.46 -25.55 43.07
C HIS A 34 28.08 -25.47 42.47
N THR A 35 27.83 -24.44 41.63
CA THR A 35 26.54 -24.28 40.96
C THR A 35 26.58 -24.97 39.56
N VAL A 36 25.68 -25.88 39.36
CA VAL A 36 25.48 -26.58 38.08
C VAL A 36 24.25 -25.99 37.39
N SER A 37 24.44 -25.47 36.19
CA SER A 37 23.34 -25.00 35.36
C SER A 37 22.80 -26.15 34.50
N VAL A 38 21.54 -26.44 34.66
CA VAL A 38 20.85 -27.50 33.89
C VAL A 38 20.35 -26.92 32.58
N LEU A 39 20.86 -27.45 31.48
CA LEU A 39 20.49 -27.02 30.12
C LEU A 39 19.38 -27.92 29.59
N TYR A 40 18.32 -27.31 29.06
CA TYR A 40 17.17 -28.03 28.45
C TYR A 40 16.50 -27.17 27.38
N PRO A 41 15.86 -27.78 26.36
CA PRO A 41 15.19 -27.07 25.29
C PRO A 41 13.91 -26.35 25.78
N PRO A 42 13.48 -25.28 25.09
CA PRO A 42 12.19 -24.66 25.34
C PRO A 42 11.03 -25.51 24.81
N ASP A 43 9.81 -25.16 25.20
CA ASP A 43 8.59 -25.72 24.63
C ASP A 43 8.37 -25.24 23.19
N GLN A 44 7.43 -25.86 22.49
CA GLN A 44 7.00 -25.45 21.15
C GLN A 44 6.57 -23.97 21.13
N PRO A 45 6.99 -23.20 20.11
CA PRO A 45 6.55 -21.82 19.94
C PRO A 45 5.04 -21.76 19.74
N LYS A 46 4.40 -20.74 20.35
CA LYS A 46 2.96 -20.52 20.24
C LYS A 46 2.70 -19.12 19.70
N ILE A 47 2.01 -19.03 18.58
CA ILE A 47 1.55 -17.76 18.00
C ILE A 47 0.22 -17.37 18.63
N THR A 48 0.10 -16.11 19.03
CA THR A 48 -1.12 -15.48 19.55
C THR A 48 -1.33 -14.11 18.88
N GLY A 49 -2.53 -13.56 19.01
CA GLY A 49 -2.88 -12.28 18.40
C GLY A 49 -3.47 -12.40 17.00
N TYR A 50 -3.37 -13.57 16.37
CA TYR A 50 -4.07 -13.94 15.14
C TYR A 50 -4.44 -15.42 15.19
N THR A 51 -5.64 -15.75 14.74
CA THR A 51 -6.13 -17.14 14.63
C THR A 51 -6.28 -17.50 13.16
N GLU A 52 -5.81 -18.66 12.77
CA GLU A 52 -5.94 -19.13 11.39
C GLU A 52 -7.40 -19.18 10.96
N GLY A 53 -7.70 -18.59 9.79
CA GLY A 53 -9.07 -18.41 9.30
C GLY A 53 -9.73 -17.08 9.73
N GLU A 54 -9.14 -16.32 10.66
CA GLU A 54 -9.57 -14.96 10.94
C GLU A 54 -9.31 -14.07 9.71
N VAL A 55 -10.29 -13.22 9.36
CA VAL A 55 -10.18 -12.33 8.21
C VAL A 55 -9.90 -10.91 8.69
N LEU A 56 -8.77 -10.36 8.27
CA LEU A 56 -8.37 -8.99 8.57
C LEU A 56 -8.76 -8.04 7.44
N LYS A 57 -8.88 -6.76 7.77
CA LYS A 57 -9.09 -5.70 6.77
C LYS A 57 -7.76 -5.03 6.45
N GLY A 58 -7.47 -4.85 5.17
CA GLY A 58 -6.33 -4.03 4.72
C GLY A 58 -6.41 -2.62 5.30
N GLY A 59 -5.27 -2.06 5.68
CA GLY A 59 -5.16 -0.80 6.39
C GLY A 59 -5.30 -0.89 7.91
N SER A 60 -5.64 -2.07 8.47
CA SER A 60 -5.69 -2.25 9.92
C SER A 60 -4.31 -2.58 10.51
N MET A 61 -4.13 -2.24 11.78
CA MET A 61 -2.94 -2.67 12.54
C MET A 61 -3.21 -4.00 13.24
N ARG A 62 -2.23 -4.91 13.19
CA ARG A 62 -2.31 -6.20 13.86
C ARG A 62 -1.05 -6.47 14.67
N ARG A 63 -1.22 -6.82 15.94
CA ARG A 63 -0.13 -7.28 16.80
C ARG A 63 -0.20 -8.78 16.95
N MET A 64 0.89 -9.46 16.58
CA MET A 64 1.07 -10.90 16.80
C MET A 64 2.23 -11.12 17.75
N MET A 65 2.11 -12.13 18.60
CA MET A 65 3.16 -12.52 19.53
C MET A 65 3.48 -13.98 19.35
N CYS A 66 4.75 -14.31 19.32
CA CYS A 66 5.24 -15.67 19.40
C CYS A 66 5.94 -15.86 20.73
N THR A 67 5.49 -16.84 21.50
CA THR A 67 6.02 -17.13 22.82
C THR A 67 6.51 -18.56 22.91
N CYS A 68 7.71 -18.73 23.43
CA CYS A 68 8.26 -20.02 23.88
C CYS A 68 8.40 -20.02 25.38
N ALA A 69 7.76 -20.97 26.05
CA ALA A 69 7.94 -21.19 27.47
C ALA A 69 9.13 -22.12 27.72
N GLY A 70 9.68 -22.03 28.92
CA GLY A 70 10.79 -22.87 29.34
C GLY A 70 12.09 -22.62 28.60
N GLY A 71 12.99 -23.59 28.72
CA GLY A 71 14.34 -23.56 28.13
C GLY A 71 15.38 -22.90 29.03
N ASN A 72 16.54 -23.49 29.04
CA ASN A 72 17.74 -22.91 29.64
C ASN A 72 18.94 -23.19 28.72
N PRO A 73 19.46 -22.19 27.98
CA PRO A 73 19.00 -20.80 27.92
C PRO A 73 17.62 -20.66 27.23
N LEU A 74 16.96 -19.54 27.47
CA LEU A 74 15.71 -19.18 26.79
C LEU A 74 15.92 -19.14 25.26
N ALA A 75 14.85 -19.41 24.50
CA ALA A 75 14.91 -19.38 23.05
C ALA A 75 15.12 -17.97 22.50
N THR A 76 15.84 -17.86 21.41
CA THR A 76 15.82 -16.71 20.53
C THR A 76 14.69 -16.90 19.52
N ILE A 77 13.81 -15.93 19.37
CA ILE A 77 12.63 -16.01 18.53
C ILE A 77 12.71 -14.96 17.43
N LYS A 78 12.43 -15.38 16.20
CA LYS A 78 12.39 -14.51 15.01
C LYS A 78 11.16 -14.79 14.18
N TRP A 79 10.67 -13.75 13.52
CA TRP A 79 9.58 -13.83 12.57
C TRP A 79 10.06 -13.80 11.12
N TYR A 80 9.40 -14.58 10.26
CA TYR A 80 9.71 -14.67 8.83
C TYR A 80 8.43 -14.64 7.98
N VAL A 81 8.51 -13.97 6.82
CA VAL A 81 7.50 -14.01 5.75
C VAL A 81 8.23 -14.23 4.44
N ALA A 82 7.79 -15.19 3.63
CA ALA A 82 8.43 -15.53 2.35
C ALA A 82 9.95 -15.77 2.43
N GLY A 83 10.46 -16.19 3.59
CA GLY A 83 11.88 -16.43 3.84
C GLY A 83 12.66 -15.22 4.36
N GLU A 84 12.07 -14.03 4.34
CA GLU A 84 12.68 -12.80 4.85
C GLU A 84 12.38 -12.60 6.34
N GLU A 85 13.40 -12.16 7.10
CA GLU A 85 13.25 -11.84 8.52
C GLU A 85 12.47 -10.55 8.71
N MET A 86 11.43 -10.60 9.54
CA MET A 86 10.60 -9.44 9.88
C MET A 86 11.11 -8.75 11.14
N PRO A 87 11.12 -7.41 11.16
CA PRO A 87 11.47 -6.66 12.36
C PRO A 87 10.45 -6.94 13.46
N SER A 88 10.92 -7.38 14.61
CA SER A 88 10.08 -7.71 15.78
C SER A 88 10.75 -7.31 17.08
N THR A 89 9.94 -7.02 18.09
CA THR A 89 10.43 -6.68 19.42
C THR A 89 10.59 -7.97 20.24
N TYR A 90 11.84 -8.31 20.57
CA TYR A 90 12.15 -9.44 21.43
C TYR A 90 12.13 -9.03 22.90
N SER A 91 11.53 -9.86 23.74
CA SER A 91 11.53 -9.69 25.21
C SER A 91 11.59 -11.05 25.91
N THR A 92 12.06 -11.03 27.13
CA THR A 92 12.16 -12.23 27.98
C THR A 92 11.49 -11.99 29.33
N GLY A 93 10.79 -13.00 29.81
CA GLY A 93 10.36 -13.09 31.20
C GLY A 93 11.23 -14.07 31.99
N GLU A 94 10.79 -14.45 33.17
CA GLU A 94 11.53 -15.35 34.05
C GLU A 94 11.69 -16.75 33.44
N ASN A 95 10.67 -17.25 32.76
CA ASN A 95 10.62 -18.59 32.19
C ASN A 95 10.03 -18.65 30.77
N TYR A 96 10.13 -17.58 30.01
CA TYR A 96 9.68 -17.55 28.62
C TYR A 96 10.42 -16.48 27.83
N ALA A 97 10.43 -16.65 26.52
CA ALA A 97 10.84 -15.63 25.56
C ALA A 97 9.65 -15.32 24.64
N THR A 98 9.56 -14.07 24.21
CA THR A 98 8.50 -13.59 23.30
C THR A 98 9.08 -12.69 22.22
N ALA A 99 8.62 -12.84 20.97
CA ALA A 99 8.85 -11.91 19.89
C ALA A 99 7.51 -11.33 19.43
N THR A 100 7.37 -10.00 19.52
CA THR A 100 6.17 -9.26 19.14
C THR A 100 6.38 -8.65 17.76
N LEU A 101 5.45 -8.93 16.85
CA LEU A 101 5.37 -8.38 15.50
C LEU A 101 4.17 -7.44 15.42
N ASP A 102 4.42 -6.16 15.16
CA ASP A 102 3.41 -5.15 14.86
C ASP A 102 3.33 -5.00 13.34
N LEU A 103 2.19 -5.34 12.76
CA LEU A 103 1.97 -5.40 11.32
C LEU A 103 0.93 -4.38 10.89
N ALA A 104 1.29 -3.52 9.92
CA ALA A 104 0.34 -2.74 9.13
C ALA A 104 -0.17 -3.64 8.00
N VAL A 105 -1.36 -4.18 8.18
CA VAL A 105 -1.96 -5.18 7.29
C VAL A 105 -2.27 -4.56 5.92
N ASN A 106 -1.82 -5.20 4.86
CA ASN A 106 -2.06 -4.76 3.49
C ASN A 106 -2.41 -5.94 2.57
N MET A 107 -2.63 -5.66 1.28
CA MET A 107 -3.05 -6.67 0.32
C MET A 107 -2.00 -7.77 0.07
N THR A 108 -0.70 -7.48 0.26
CA THR A 108 0.39 -8.45 0.05
C THR A 108 0.39 -9.53 1.13
N ASP A 109 -0.23 -9.25 2.29
CA ASP A 109 -0.34 -10.19 3.38
C ASP A 109 -1.42 -11.26 3.14
N ASN A 110 -2.29 -11.04 2.16
CA ASN A 110 -3.34 -12.02 1.86
C ASN A 110 -2.77 -13.31 1.29
N GLY A 111 -2.96 -14.40 2.03
CA GLY A 111 -2.39 -15.70 1.72
C GLY A 111 -0.93 -15.87 2.14
N ALA A 112 -0.29 -14.83 2.69
CA ALA A 112 1.08 -14.90 3.18
C ALA A 112 1.19 -15.82 4.40
N MET A 113 2.31 -16.56 4.47
CA MET A 113 2.63 -17.46 5.58
C MET A 113 3.58 -16.76 6.54
N TYR A 114 3.07 -16.41 7.71
CA TYR A 114 3.86 -15.86 8.80
C TYR A 114 4.41 -17.00 9.65
N LYS A 115 5.73 -17.05 9.74
CA LYS A 115 6.44 -18.13 10.43
C LYS A 115 7.20 -17.55 11.63
N CYS A 116 7.00 -18.14 12.78
CA CYS A 116 7.78 -17.92 13.98
C CYS A 116 8.80 -19.03 14.13
N VAL A 117 10.06 -18.71 14.30
CA VAL A 117 11.17 -19.65 14.46
C VAL A 117 11.83 -19.41 15.82
N ALA A 118 11.88 -20.46 16.63
CA ALA A 118 12.53 -20.46 17.93
C ALA A 118 13.79 -21.32 17.89
N SER A 119 14.92 -20.77 18.31
CA SER A 119 16.21 -21.44 18.36
C SER A 119 16.84 -21.33 19.73
N SER A 120 17.60 -22.35 20.12
CA SER A 120 18.41 -22.35 21.35
C SER A 120 19.67 -23.16 21.12
N LYS A 121 20.75 -22.85 21.85
CA LYS A 121 22.04 -23.56 21.75
C LYS A 121 21.95 -25.05 22.12
N VAL A 122 20.90 -25.45 22.80
CA VAL A 122 20.67 -26.85 23.24
C VAL A 122 19.78 -27.65 22.29
N MET A 123 19.36 -27.03 21.19
CA MET A 123 18.54 -27.65 20.17
C MET A 123 19.37 -27.97 18.94
N ALA A 124 19.19 -29.17 18.38
CA ALA A 124 19.82 -29.55 17.12
C ALA A 124 19.21 -28.80 15.92
N GLU A 125 17.88 -28.63 15.93
CA GLU A 125 17.13 -27.94 14.89
C GLU A 125 16.18 -26.91 15.54
N PRO A 126 15.97 -25.74 14.89
CA PRO A 126 14.98 -24.77 15.35
C PRO A 126 13.56 -25.35 15.32
N MET A 127 12.72 -24.94 16.24
CA MET A 127 11.27 -25.20 16.21
C MET A 127 10.56 -24.05 15.52
N GLU A 128 9.49 -24.35 14.81
CA GLU A 128 8.71 -23.34 14.11
C GLU A 128 7.21 -23.55 14.27
N GLN A 129 6.49 -22.44 14.20
CA GLN A 129 5.05 -22.40 14.03
C GLN A 129 4.71 -21.37 12.98
N SER A 130 3.70 -21.65 12.17
CA SER A 130 3.25 -20.73 11.10
C SER A 130 1.74 -20.57 11.10
N VAL A 131 1.30 -19.41 10.61
CA VAL A 131 -0.11 -19.10 10.34
C VAL A 131 -0.25 -18.47 8.98
N ARG A 132 -1.30 -18.82 8.25
CA ARG A 132 -1.64 -18.21 6.96
C ARG A 132 -2.58 -17.04 7.19
N MET A 133 -2.20 -15.85 6.75
CA MET A 133 -3.02 -14.66 6.91
C MET A 133 -4.09 -14.56 5.83
N MET A 134 -5.29 -14.13 6.21
CA MET A 134 -6.38 -13.83 5.29
C MET A 134 -6.73 -12.34 5.41
N VAL A 135 -6.64 -11.62 4.30
CA VAL A 135 -6.85 -10.17 4.27
C VAL A 135 -7.86 -9.80 3.19
N GLN A 136 -8.88 -9.03 3.57
CA GLN A 136 -9.78 -8.36 2.64
C GLN A 136 -9.24 -6.96 2.33
N PHE A 137 -9.30 -6.56 1.06
CA PHE A 137 -8.79 -5.26 0.62
C PHE A 137 -9.65 -4.65 -0.49
N ALA A 138 -9.68 -3.32 -0.51
CA ALA A 138 -10.39 -2.52 -1.50
C ALA A 138 -9.67 -2.56 -2.86
N PRO A 139 -10.37 -2.27 -3.97
CA PRO A 139 -9.72 -2.05 -5.25
C PRO A 139 -8.77 -0.84 -5.16
N THR A 140 -7.53 -1.02 -5.59
CA THR A 140 -6.47 -0.01 -5.47
C THR A 140 -6.59 1.12 -6.48
N PHE A 141 -7.18 0.85 -7.63
CA PHE A 141 -7.42 1.81 -8.70
C PHE A 141 -8.59 1.37 -9.59
N VAL A 142 -9.02 2.29 -10.44
CA VAL A 142 -9.90 2.02 -11.58
C VAL A 142 -9.29 2.69 -12.81
N SER A 143 -9.45 2.12 -13.98
CA SER A 143 -9.05 2.74 -15.23
C SER A 143 -10.13 2.61 -16.28
N ILE A 144 -10.39 3.70 -17.02
CA ILE A 144 -11.31 3.73 -18.14
C ILE A 144 -10.53 3.89 -19.46
N LYS A 145 -10.90 3.11 -20.45
CA LYS A 145 -10.40 3.23 -21.82
C LYS A 145 -11.56 3.42 -22.78
N VAL A 146 -11.46 4.40 -23.68
CA VAL A 146 -12.46 4.68 -24.70
C VAL A 146 -11.92 4.23 -26.06
N GLN A 147 -12.74 3.52 -26.82
CA GLN A 147 -12.43 3.06 -28.18
C GLN A 147 -13.62 3.33 -29.11
N PRO A 148 -13.39 3.96 -30.30
CA PRO A 148 -12.12 4.53 -30.76
C PRO A 148 -11.68 5.76 -29.95
N LYS A 149 -10.41 6.15 -30.02
CA LYS A 149 -9.90 7.35 -29.32
C LYS A 149 -10.55 8.65 -29.84
N THR A 150 -10.81 8.72 -31.13
CA THR A 150 -11.52 9.84 -31.74
C THR A 150 -12.95 9.42 -31.99
N LEU A 151 -13.87 10.08 -31.32
CA LEU A 151 -15.31 9.80 -31.42
C LEU A 151 -15.95 10.70 -32.47
N ARG A 152 -16.85 10.12 -33.27
CA ARG A 152 -17.65 10.87 -34.23
C ARG A 152 -19.14 10.62 -34.00
N MET A 153 -19.94 11.61 -34.30
CA MET A 153 -21.39 11.52 -34.19
C MET A 153 -21.94 10.31 -35.00
N GLY A 154 -22.83 9.53 -34.37
CA GLY A 154 -23.44 8.34 -34.92
C GLY A 154 -22.61 7.05 -34.79
N GLU A 155 -21.33 7.15 -34.47
CA GLU A 155 -20.45 6.00 -34.25
C GLU A 155 -20.76 5.28 -32.93
N LYS A 156 -20.31 4.03 -32.81
CA LYS A 156 -20.34 3.27 -31.56
C LYS A 156 -19.00 3.47 -30.82
N ALA A 157 -19.09 3.89 -29.61
CA ALA A 157 -17.96 3.91 -28.68
C ALA A 157 -18.09 2.76 -27.68
N THR A 158 -16.95 2.15 -27.34
CA THR A 158 -16.86 1.16 -26.27
C THR A 158 -16.00 1.76 -25.16
N LEU A 159 -16.61 1.96 -23.99
CA LEU A 159 -15.92 2.32 -22.77
C LEU A 159 -15.61 1.02 -22.03
N SER A 160 -14.35 0.80 -21.74
CA SER A 160 -13.88 -0.37 -20.98
C SER A 160 -13.36 0.09 -19.65
N CYS A 161 -13.91 -0.43 -18.57
CA CYS A 161 -13.48 -0.17 -17.20
C CYS A 161 -12.79 -1.42 -16.63
N GLU A 162 -11.68 -1.23 -15.95
CA GLU A 162 -10.96 -2.27 -15.24
C GLU A 162 -10.56 -1.77 -13.84
N SER A 163 -10.87 -2.57 -12.82
CA SER A 163 -10.43 -2.29 -11.45
C SER A 163 -9.07 -2.91 -11.17
N GLY A 164 -8.34 -2.35 -10.22
CA GLY A 164 -7.28 -3.03 -9.54
C GLY A 164 -7.77 -4.31 -8.84
N GLU A 165 -6.84 -5.10 -8.36
CA GLU A 165 -7.15 -6.29 -7.59
C GLU A 165 -7.88 -5.94 -6.30
N ALA A 166 -8.91 -6.71 -5.93
CA ALA A 166 -9.71 -6.56 -4.73
C ALA A 166 -10.12 -7.91 -4.15
N TYR A 167 -10.25 -7.99 -2.86
CA TYR A 167 -10.81 -9.16 -2.17
C TYR A 167 -11.74 -8.73 -1.01
N PRO A 168 -13.03 -9.07 -1.08
CA PRO A 168 -13.76 -9.71 -2.17
C PRO A 168 -13.68 -8.94 -3.49
N PRO A 169 -13.95 -9.59 -4.65
CA PRO A 169 -13.94 -8.92 -5.95
C PRO A 169 -14.82 -7.68 -5.96
N ALA A 170 -14.33 -6.59 -6.53
CA ALA A 170 -15.12 -5.37 -6.64
C ALA A 170 -16.22 -5.50 -7.71
N ARG A 171 -17.37 -4.86 -7.47
CA ARG A 171 -18.41 -4.63 -8.48
C ARG A 171 -18.13 -3.33 -9.20
N LEU A 172 -18.36 -3.29 -10.51
CA LEU A 172 -18.21 -2.09 -11.33
C LEU A 172 -19.57 -1.44 -11.59
N VAL A 173 -19.67 -0.16 -11.27
CA VAL A 173 -20.87 0.65 -11.50
C VAL A 173 -20.51 1.79 -12.43
N TRP A 174 -21.23 1.87 -13.56
CA TRP A 174 -21.11 2.98 -14.49
C TRP A 174 -22.09 4.11 -14.09
N LEU A 175 -21.60 5.34 -14.09
CA LEU A 175 -22.38 6.52 -13.87
C LEU A 175 -22.23 7.49 -15.06
N LEU A 176 -23.29 8.16 -15.41
CA LEU A 176 -23.30 9.25 -16.37
C LEU A 176 -23.83 10.50 -15.65
N ARG A 177 -23.04 11.56 -15.62
CA ARG A 177 -23.36 12.80 -14.90
C ARG A 177 -23.79 12.57 -13.43
N GLY A 178 -23.24 11.51 -12.79
CA GLY A 178 -23.57 11.11 -11.42
C GLY A 178 -24.76 10.15 -11.28
N GLU A 179 -25.54 9.91 -12.34
CA GLU A 179 -26.65 8.94 -12.33
C GLU A 179 -26.15 7.53 -12.72
N VAL A 180 -26.65 6.52 -12.02
CA VAL A 180 -26.26 5.12 -12.26
C VAL A 180 -26.84 4.62 -13.57
N LEU A 181 -25.97 4.20 -14.46
CA LEU A 181 -26.33 3.44 -15.65
C LEU A 181 -26.48 1.95 -15.29
N SER A 182 -27.25 1.21 -16.12
CA SER A 182 -27.35 -0.23 -15.92
C SER A 182 -25.98 -0.90 -15.98
N ALA A 183 -25.69 -1.79 -15.04
CA ALA A 183 -24.43 -2.51 -14.95
C ALA A 183 -24.12 -3.27 -16.26
N GLY A 184 -22.96 -3.03 -16.82
CA GLY A 184 -22.44 -3.86 -17.92
C GLY A 184 -22.10 -5.28 -17.44
N LYS A 185 -21.93 -6.19 -18.38
CA LYS A 185 -21.49 -7.56 -18.04
C LYS A 185 -20.08 -7.52 -17.49
N GLU A 186 -19.91 -8.03 -16.27
CA GLU A 186 -18.61 -8.11 -15.60
C GLU A 186 -17.85 -9.38 -15.98
N SER A 187 -16.52 -9.27 -16.01
CA SER A 187 -15.61 -10.41 -16.13
C SER A 187 -14.49 -10.26 -15.11
N PHE A 188 -13.99 -11.41 -14.64
CA PHE A 188 -13.03 -11.47 -13.53
C PHE A 188 -11.75 -12.16 -13.96
N ARG A 189 -10.60 -11.63 -13.53
CA ARG A 189 -9.29 -12.29 -13.64
C ARG A 189 -8.70 -12.45 -12.25
N LYS A 190 -7.96 -13.55 -12.06
CA LYS A 190 -7.21 -13.79 -10.81
C LYS A 190 -6.09 -12.76 -10.70
N GLY A 191 -5.95 -12.18 -9.53
CA GLY A 191 -4.85 -11.29 -9.17
C GLY A 191 -3.66 -12.03 -8.54
N ASN A 192 -2.66 -11.27 -8.18
CA ASN A 192 -1.40 -11.78 -7.61
C ASN A 192 -1.50 -12.08 -6.10
N TYR A 193 -2.41 -11.40 -5.42
CA TYR A 193 -2.57 -11.47 -3.96
C TYR A 193 -3.85 -12.20 -3.54
N GLY A 194 -4.33 -13.13 -4.38
CA GLY A 194 -5.50 -13.95 -4.10
C GLY A 194 -6.85 -13.28 -4.30
N GLY A 195 -6.88 -11.99 -4.64
CA GLY A 195 -8.07 -11.27 -5.06
C GLY A 195 -8.37 -11.43 -6.55
N LYS A 196 -9.23 -10.56 -7.07
CA LYS A 196 -9.58 -10.53 -8.50
C LYS A 196 -9.61 -9.10 -9.02
N THR A 197 -9.18 -8.91 -10.26
CA THR A 197 -9.49 -7.71 -11.05
C THR A 197 -10.84 -7.92 -11.71
N THR A 198 -11.66 -6.87 -11.76
CA THR A 198 -12.96 -6.87 -12.40
C THR A 198 -12.94 -5.96 -13.62
N SER A 199 -13.50 -6.39 -14.74
CA SER A 199 -13.63 -5.55 -15.93
C SER A 199 -15.05 -5.54 -16.45
N SER A 200 -15.49 -4.40 -16.97
CA SER A 200 -16.82 -4.18 -17.56
C SER A 200 -16.71 -3.35 -18.84
N ARG A 201 -17.63 -3.54 -19.75
CA ARG A 201 -17.72 -2.78 -21.01
C ARG A 201 -19.08 -2.14 -21.16
N LEU A 202 -19.09 -0.86 -21.50
CA LEU A 202 -20.27 -0.10 -21.82
C LEU A 202 -20.19 0.32 -23.29
N ASN A 203 -21.19 -0.05 -24.09
CA ASN A 203 -21.30 0.38 -25.49
C ASN A 203 -22.26 1.57 -25.57
N VAL A 204 -21.77 2.68 -26.10
CA VAL A 204 -22.53 3.91 -26.26
C VAL A 204 -22.63 4.24 -27.76
N ARG A 205 -23.77 4.67 -28.23
CA ARG A 205 -23.90 5.31 -29.53
C ARG A 205 -23.77 6.81 -29.34
N VAL A 206 -22.72 7.37 -29.90
CA VAL A 206 -22.35 8.76 -29.73
C VAL A 206 -23.39 9.68 -30.38
N LYS A 207 -23.96 10.61 -29.62
CA LYS A 207 -24.88 11.66 -30.08
C LYS A 207 -24.22 13.02 -29.85
N SER A 208 -24.64 14.04 -30.58
CA SER A 208 -24.08 15.40 -30.41
C SER A 208 -24.20 15.94 -28.98
N ARG A 209 -25.30 15.63 -28.29
CA ARG A 209 -25.54 16.04 -26.90
C ARG A 209 -24.67 15.33 -25.87
N ASP A 210 -23.94 14.27 -26.28
CA ASP A 210 -23.05 13.50 -25.42
C ASP A 210 -21.64 14.12 -25.37
N ASP A 211 -21.40 15.20 -26.15
CA ASP A 211 -20.14 15.95 -26.09
C ASP A 211 -19.99 16.65 -24.72
N GLY A 212 -18.84 16.45 -24.10
CA GLY A 212 -18.63 16.90 -22.72
C GLY A 212 -19.26 16.02 -21.64
N ASP A 213 -19.92 14.92 -22.00
CA ASP A 213 -20.48 13.99 -21.01
C ASP A 213 -19.39 13.28 -20.23
N VAL A 214 -19.52 13.29 -18.90
CA VAL A 214 -18.59 12.64 -17.97
C VAL A 214 -19.14 11.26 -17.61
N TYR A 215 -18.42 10.22 -18.04
CA TYR A 215 -18.67 8.84 -17.65
C TYR A 215 -17.73 8.47 -16.52
N THR A 216 -18.29 8.03 -15.41
CA THR A 216 -17.52 7.57 -14.25
C THR A 216 -17.70 6.06 -14.10
N CYS A 217 -16.62 5.36 -13.85
CA CYS A 217 -16.65 3.97 -13.42
C CYS A 217 -16.21 3.91 -11.95
N ARG A 218 -17.06 3.32 -11.10
CA ARG A 218 -16.82 3.11 -9.69
C ARG A 218 -16.69 1.62 -9.42
N ALA A 219 -15.54 1.21 -8.87
CA ALA A 219 -15.31 -0.13 -8.35
C ALA A 219 -15.52 -0.12 -6.84
N VAL A 220 -16.35 -0.99 -6.32
CA VAL A 220 -16.72 -1.02 -4.90
C VAL A 220 -16.78 -2.46 -4.38
N ASN A 221 -16.22 -2.68 -3.17
CA ASN A 221 -16.46 -3.86 -2.35
C ASN A 221 -16.77 -3.45 -0.90
N GLU A 222 -16.86 -4.41 0.01
CA GLU A 222 -17.17 -4.16 1.42
C GLU A 222 -16.10 -3.37 2.18
N ILE A 223 -14.88 -3.29 1.63
CA ILE A 223 -13.72 -2.68 2.28
C ILE A 223 -13.57 -1.22 1.86
N GLY A 224 -13.92 -0.91 0.59
CA GLY A 224 -13.82 0.43 0.07
C GLY A 224 -14.09 0.51 -1.42
N GLU A 225 -13.79 1.67 -1.99
CA GLU A 225 -14.06 1.96 -3.39
C GLU A 225 -12.92 2.73 -4.05
N ALA A 226 -12.85 2.61 -5.37
CA ALA A 226 -12.03 3.43 -6.25
C ALA A 226 -12.86 3.85 -7.44
N LEU A 227 -12.54 5.00 -8.03
CA LEU A 227 -13.27 5.53 -9.18
C LEU A 227 -12.32 6.20 -10.17
N ASP A 228 -12.75 6.21 -11.42
CA ASP A 228 -12.11 6.95 -12.52
C ASP A 228 -13.20 7.55 -13.40
N ALA A 229 -12.91 8.66 -14.05
CA ALA A 229 -13.86 9.36 -14.90
C ALA A 229 -13.22 9.75 -16.22
N VAL A 230 -14.02 9.73 -17.29
CA VAL A 230 -13.60 10.15 -18.62
C VAL A 230 -14.67 11.06 -19.22
N THR A 231 -14.23 12.18 -19.79
CA THR A 231 -15.09 13.06 -20.58
C THR A 231 -15.06 12.61 -22.04
N LEU A 232 -16.23 12.46 -22.65
CA LEU A 232 -16.31 12.19 -24.07
C LEU A 232 -16.10 13.48 -24.87
N GLU A 233 -15.11 13.45 -25.76
CA GLU A 233 -14.86 14.52 -26.74
C GLU A 233 -15.24 14.03 -28.13
N ILE A 234 -16.21 14.69 -28.75
CA ILE A 234 -16.74 14.30 -30.04
C ILE A 234 -16.14 15.18 -31.14
N ALA A 235 -15.35 14.57 -32.01
CA ALA A 235 -14.81 15.27 -33.16
C ALA A 235 -15.91 15.63 -34.16
N CYS A 236 -16.19 16.90 -34.33
CA CYS A 236 -16.99 17.42 -35.40
C CYS A 236 -16.18 17.39 -36.69
N LYS A 237 -16.80 16.91 -37.81
CA LYS A 237 -16.22 17.06 -39.13
C LYS A 237 -16.17 18.56 -39.44
N SER A 238 -14.99 19.17 -39.38
CA SER A 238 -14.79 20.51 -39.91
C SER A 238 -15.07 20.49 -41.39
N GLN A 239 -16.24 20.94 -41.79
CA GLN A 239 -16.52 21.23 -43.22
C GLN A 239 -15.78 22.54 -43.53
N MET A 240 -14.52 22.41 -43.91
CA MET A 240 -13.81 23.46 -44.65
C MET A 240 -14.47 23.67 -45.99
N MET A 241 -15.57 24.35 -46.00
CA MET A 241 -16.16 24.97 -47.23
C MET A 241 -17.34 25.86 -46.83
N LEU A 242 -17.07 27.07 -46.36
CA LEU A 242 -18.09 28.12 -46.36
C LEU A 242 -17.50 29.49 -46.10
N SER A 243 -16.42 29.82 -46.82
CA SER A 243 -15.99 31.23 -46.92
C SER A 243 -16.52 31.98 -48.15
N LEU A 244 -17.49 31.39 -48.88
CA LEU A 244 -17.93 32.01 -50.15
C LEU A 244 -19.45 32.21 -50.36
N ILE A 245 -20.30 31.94 -49.36
CA ILE A 245 -21.75 32.17 -49.57
C ILE A 245 -22.41 32.78 -48.31
N PRO A 246 -22.70 34.10 -48.30
CA PRO A 246 -23.27 34.77 -47.10
C PRO A 246 -24.76 34.47 -46.79
N TRP A 247 -25.47 33.69 -47.57
CA TRP A 247 -26.94 33.58 -47.50
C TRP A 247 -27.48 32.17 -47.11
N LEU A 248 -26.65 31.23 -46.64
CA LEU A 248 -27.11 29.87 -46.31
C LEU A 248 -27.15 29.57 -44.82
N ASN A 249 -27.68 30.50 -44.02
CA ASN A 249 -27.72 30.41 -42.56
C ASN A 249 -29.05 29.80 -42.02
N THR A 250 -29.84 29.10 -42.79
CA THR A 250 -31.18 28.70 -42.34
C THR A 250 -31.52 27.20 -42.37
N PHE A 251 -30.62 26.31 -42.71
CA PHE A 251 -30.90 24.88 -42.66
C PHE A 251 -29.70 24.03 -42.22
N LEU A 252 -29.29 24.19 -40.99
CA LEU A 252 -28.45 23.18 -40.31
C LEU A 252 -29.08 22.87 -38.96
N ASP A 253 -29.66 21.69 -38.86
CA ASP A 253 -30.14 21.10 -37.64
C ASP A 253 -29.12 21.21 -36.55
N GLY A 254 -29.55 21.71 -35.37
CA GLY A 254 -28.85 22.15 -34.20
C GLY A 254 -27.89 21.15 -33.51
N ALA A 255 -26.96 20.53 -34.24
CA ALA A 255 -26.13 19.44 -33.71
C ALA A 255 -24.64 19.72 -33.63
N CYS A 256 -24.15 20.88 -34.05
CA CYS A 256 -22.77 21.33 -33.85
C CYS A 256 -22.71 22.86 -33.88
N ASN A 257 -23.49 23.51 -33.06
CA ASN A 257 -23.62 24.97 -33.04
C ASN A 257 -22.72 25.66 -32.02
N GLN A 258 -21.70 24.98 -31.57
CA GLN A 258 -20.54 25.68 -31.02
C GLN A 258 -19.34 25.27 -31.88
N ILE A 259 -19.01 26.15 -32.85
CA ILE A 259 -17.59 26.36 -33.11
C ILE A 259 -17.10 26.95 -31.79
N ILE A 260 -16.78 26.10 -30.86
CA ILE A 260 -15.85 26.42 -29.79
C ILE A 260 -14.54 26.54 -30.55
N PHE A 261 -14.24 27.78 -30.98
CA PHE A 261 -12.86 28.15 -31.03
C PHE A 261 -12.40 27.89 -29.59
N SER A 262 -11.86 26.71 -29.31
CA SER A 262 -11.01 26.58 -28.15
C SER A 262 -9.95 27.61 -28.39
N VAL A 263 -10.12 28.77 -27.77
CA VAL A 263 -9.07 29.78 -27.76
C VAL A 263 -7.92 29.02 -27.16
N PRO A 264 -6.82 28.87 -27.91
CA PRO A 264 -5.66 28.18 -27.38
C PRO A 264 -5.29 28.88 -26.08
N ASP A 265 -5.28 28.14 -25.00
CA ASP A 265 -5.04 28.66 -23.67
C ASP A 265 -3.79 28.02 -23.07
N LYS A 266 -3.00 28.84 -22.39
CA LYS A 266 -1.89 28.36 -21.58
C LYS A 266 -2.42 27.46 -20.46
N PRO A 267 -1.58 26.55 -19.93
CA PRO A 267 -1.97 25.72 -18.80
C PRO A 267 -2.43 26.55 -17.61
N GLU A 268 -3.46 26.06 -16.89
CA GLU A 268 -3.94 26.62 -15.64
C GLU A 268 -4.06 25.52 -14.59
N PHE A 269 -3.45 25.74 -13.43
CA PHE A 269 -3.53 24.81 -12.30
C PHE A 269 -4.76 25.11 -11.45
N PRO A 270 -5.39 24.09 -10.86
CA PRO A 270 -6.45 24.29 -9.87
C PRO A 270 -5.87 24.98 -8.63
N VAL A 271 -6.76 25.57 -7.81
CA VAL A 271 -6.35 26.10 -6.51
C VAL A 271 -5.88 24.93 -5.63
N LEU A 272 -4.61 24.96 -5.28
CA LEU A 272 -3.98 23.90 -4.49
C LEU A 272 -4.04 24.23 -2.99
N SER A 273 -4.47 23.28 -2.19
CA SER A 273 -4.30 23.38 -0.73
C SER A 273 -2.82 23.24 -0.39
N SER A 274 -2.30 24.15 0.44
CA SER A 274 -0.90 24.12 0.89
C SER A 274 -0.84 24.68 2.33
N PRO A 275 -0.17 24.02 3.28
CA PRO A 275 0.61 22.78 3.14
C PRO A 275 -0.27 21.53 3.01
N VAL A 276 0.30 20.50 2.41
CA VAL A 276 -0.24 19.14 2.40
C VAL A 276 0.52 18.34 3.46
N GLU A 277 -0.20 17.76 4.39
CA GLU A 277 0.36 16.93 5.47
C GLU A 277 0.35 15.45 5.07
N VAL A 278 1.48 14.76 5.24
CA VAL A 278 1.65 13.34 4.92
C VAL A 278 2.39 12.63 6.05
N MET A 279 2.12 11.33 6.24
CA MET A 279 2.75 10.53 7.28
C MET A 279 4.07 9.93 6.81
N GLU A 280 5.12 9.99 7.67
CA GLU A 280 6.39 9.31 7.43
C GLU A 280 6.20 7.80 7.28
N GLY A 281 6.79 7.21 6.25
CA GLY A 281 6.77 5.76 5.99
C GLY A 281 5.67 5.28 5.05
N GLU A 282 4.66 6.10 4.74
CA GLU A 282 3.56 5.74 3.84
C GLU A 282 3.84 6.17 2.40
N PRO A 283 3.28 5.49 1.39
CA PRO A 283 3.30 5.95 0.00
C PRO A 283 2.32 7.12 -0.17
N PHE A 284 2.70 8.08 -1.00
CA PHE A 284 1.88 9.26 -1.26
C PHE A 284 1.87 9.66 -2.74
N VAL A 285 0.72 10.11 -3.24
CA VAL A 285 0.57 10.64 -4.60
C VAL A 285 -0.09 12.01 -4.54
N LEU A 286 0.64 13.04 -5.01
CA LEU A 286 0.12 14.39 -5.16
C LEU A 286 -0.40 14.60 -6.58
N ASN A 287 -1.68 14.92 -6.73
CA ASN A 287 -2.29 15.23 -8.03
C ASN A 287 -2.47 16.74 -8.21
N VAL A 288 -1.76 17.31 -9.19
CA VAL A 288 -1.83 18.71 -9.58
C VAL A 288 -1.95 18.84 -11.10
N THR A 289 -2.84 18.07 -11.71
CA THR A 289 -3.06 18.12 -13.16
C THR A 289 -3.62 19.47 -13.58
N ALA A 290 -2.96 20.13 -14.56
CA ALA A 290 -3.39 21.40 -15.13
C ALA A 290 -4.41 21.17 -16.27
N SER A 291 -5.30 22.15 -16.47
CA SER A 291 -6.17 22.25 -17.64
C SER A 291 -5.56 23.16 -18.70
N ALA A 292 -5.70 22.83 -19.97
CA ALA A 292 -5.17 23.63 -21.10
C ALA A 292 -5.80 23.25 -22.43
N SER A 293 -5.71 24.16 -23.39
CA SER A 293 -5.98 23.89 -24.80
C SER A 293 -4.79 24.38 -25.67
N PRO A 294 -4.05 23.51 -26.39
CA PRO A 294 -4.17 22.04 -26.45
C PRO A 294 -3.90 21.33 -25.12
N SER A 295 -4.59 20.19 -24.92
CA SER A 295 -4.49 19.39 -23.70
C SER A 295 -3.19 18.59 -23.55
N LYS A 296 -2.36 18.54 -24.59
CA LYS A 296 -1.02 17.93 -24.52
C LYS A 296 -0.09 18.84 -23.72
N LEU A 297 0.27 18.42 -22.52
CA LEU A 297 1.11 19.19 -21.61
C LEU A 297 2.42 18.45 -21.33
N ASP A 298 3.51 19.21 -21.38
CA ASP A 298 4.82 18.77 -20.90
C ASP A 298 5.03 19.27 -19.48
N TYR A 299 5.21 18.33 -18.54
CA TYR A 299 5.38 18.62 -17.12
C TYR A 299 6.84 18.54 -16.70
N THR A 300 7.22 19.42 -15.79
CA THR A 300 8.50 19.35 -15.08
C THR A 300 8.27 19.59 -13.60
N TRP A 301 9.02 18.86 -12.77
CA TRP A 301 8.93 18.95 -11.33
C TRP A 301 10.28 19.26 -10.71
N GLU A 302 10.27 20.11 -9.70
CA GLU A 302 11.45 20.50 -8.93
C GLU A 302 11.11 20.51 -7.44
N LYS A 303 12.08 20.13 -6.61
CA LYS A 303 12.01 20.24 -5.17
C LYS A 303 12.95 21.34 -4.69
N ASP A 304 12.45 22.23 -3.83
CA ASP A 304 13.18 23.34 -3.20
C ASP A 304 13.95 24.23 -4.20
N GLY A 305 13.46 24.33 -5.45
CA GLY A 305 14.01 25.15 -6.52
C GLY A 305 15.32 24.66 -7.16
N HIS A 306 15.84 23.52 -6.70
CA HIS A 306 17.17 23.07 -7.15
C HIS A 306 17.21 21.61 -7.62
N ARG A 307 16.39 20.74 -7.05
CA ARG A 307 16.40 19.31 -7.37
C ARG A 307 15.32 18.99 -8.40
N ARG A 308 15.70 18.72 -9.64
CA ARG A 308 14.77 18.16 -10.64
C ARG A 308 14.39 16.75 -10.29
N ILE A 309 13.09 16.46 -10.40
CA ILE A 309 12.54 15.12 -10.20
C ILE A 309 12.43 14.46 -11.58
N GLY A 310 12.85 13.21 -11.68
CA GLY A 310 12.75 12.41 -12.90
C GLY A 310 11.38 11.76 -13.08
N SER A 311 11.12 11.23 -14.28
CA SER A 311 9.92 10.44 -14.60
C SER A 311 10.16 8.93 -14.49
N ASP A 312 11.29 8.49 -13.93
CA ASP A 312 11.67 7.10 -13.76
C ASP A 312 10.96 6.51 -12.53
N SER A 313 10.10 5.53 -12.76
CA SER A 313 9.32 4.85 -11.72
C SER A 313 10.14 3.97 -10.77
N ASP A 314 11.41 3.71 -11.10
CA ASP A 314 12.32 2.94 -10.25
C ASP A 314 12.95 3.82 -9.15
N SER A 315 12.71 5.13 -9.18
CA SER A 315 13.15 6.08 -8.16
C SER A 315 12.16 6.13 -6.99
N GLU A 316 12.65 6.46 -5.80
CA GLU A 316 11.78 6.67 -4.62
C GLU A 316 10.81 7.84 -4.81
N ILE A 317 11.19 8.85 -5.60
CA ILE A 317 10.37 9.99 -5.99
C ILE A 317 10.42 10.12 -7.51
N TRP A 318 9.28 10.10 -8.16
CA TRP A 318 9.13 10.24 -9.60
C TRP A 318 7.81 10.91 -9.96
N PHE A 319 7.64 11.32 -11.22
CA PHE A 319 6.39 11.93 -11.68
C PHE A 319 5.88 11.31 -12.98
N SER A 320 4.56 11.37 -13.16
CA SER A 320 3.88 11.05 -14.42
C SER A 320 2.84 12.13 -14.73
N GLY A 321 3.16 13.02 -15.67
CA GLY A 321 2.33 14.21 -15.92
C GLY A 321 2.19 15.09 -14.70
N GLY A 322 0.95 15.42 -14.32
CA GLY A 322 0.64 16.21 -13.12
C GLY A 322 0.63 15.41 -11.81
N LEU A 323 1.05 14.15 -11.82
CA LEU A 323 1.10 13.29 -10.63
C LEU A 323 2.54 13.16 -10.13
N LEU A 324 2.78 13.53 -8.89
CA LEU A 324 4.04 13.27 -8.18
C LEU A 324 3.85 12.07 -7.25
N HIS A 325 4.73 11.08 -7.39
CA HIS A 325 4.69 9.84 -6.63
C HIS A 325 5.86 9.80 -5.65
N LEU A 326 5.58 9.49 -4.38
CA LEU A 326 6.53 9.16 -3.35
C LEU A 326 6.26 7.71 -2.94
N ALA A 327 7.19 6.80 -3.25
CA ALA A 327 7.02 5.37 -2.96
C ALA A 327 6.96 5.11 -1.45
N ARG A 328 7.74 5.89 -0.69
CA ARG A 328 7.76 5.87 0.76
C ARG A 328 8.20 7.25 1.27
N VAL A 329 7.29 7.93 1.96
CA VAL A 329 7.56 9.27 2.49
C VAL A 329 8.63 9.21 3.59
N SER A 330 9.66 10.04 3.49
CA SER A 330 10.70 10.27 4.48
C SER A 330 10.68 11.73 4.97
N ARG A 331 11.34 12.03 6.08
CA ARG A 331 11.44 13.41 6.59
C ARG A 331 12.14 14.34 5.61
N GLU A 332 13.05 13.79 4.80
CA GLU A 332 13.77 14.54 3.78
C GLU A 332 12.86 14.96 2.62
N ASP A 333 11.66 14.36 2.51
CA ASP A 333 10.68 14.72 1.48
C ASP A 333 9.85 15.94 1.86
N ALA A 334 9.89 16.40 3.10
CA ALA A 334 9.36 17.72 3.45
C ALA A 334 10.06 18.80 2.61
N GLY A 335 9.28 19.80 2.15
CA GLY A 335 9.82 20.85 1.31
C GLY A 335 8.80 21.46 0.37
N THR A 336 9.27 22.32 -0.53
CA THR A 336 8.43 22.98 -1.53
C THR A 336 8.60 22.30 -2.88
N TYR A 337 7.50 21.75 -3.39
CA TYR A 337 7.46 21.14 -4.72
C TYR A 337 6.88 22.12 -5.72
N THR A 338 7.62 22.39 -6.79
CA THR A 338 7.24 23.26 -7.89
C THR A 338 6.96 22.42 -9.12
N VAL A 339 5.78 22.55 -9.68
CA VAL A 339 5.38 21.92 -10.94
C VAL A 339 5.19 22.98 -12.01
N ALA A 340 5.72 22.73 -13.20
CA ALA A 340 5.43 23.55 -14.37
C ALA A 340 4.80 22.69 -15.46
N ALA A 341 3.75 23.21 -16.07
CA ALA A 341 3.10 22.65 -17.25
C ALA A 341 3.26 23.58 -18.43
N ASN A 342 3.61 23.03 -19.59
CA ASN A 342 3.83 23.80 -20.83
C ASN A 342 2.97 23.22 -21.96
N ASN A 343 2.45 24.09 -22.81
CA ASN A 343 1.94 23.77 -24.13
C ASN A 343 2.43 24.79 -25.17
N SER A 344 1.89 24.77 -26.41
CA SER A 344 2.24 25.74 -27.45
C SER A 344 1.90 27.17 -27.08
N GLU A 345 0.96 27.40 -26.17
CA GLU A 345 0.43 28.74 -25.84
C GLU A 345 1.12 29.37 -24.63
N GLY A 346 1.87 28.57 -23.86
CA GLY A 346 2.62 29.09 -22.74
C GLY A 346 2.91 28.13 -21.64
N ARG A 347 3.34 28.71 -20.52
CA ARG A 347 3.73 27.98 -19.29
C ARG A 347 2.94 28.47 -18.11
N ALA A 348 2.51 27.52 -17.27
CA ALA A 348 2.02 27.81 -15.92
C ALA A 348 2.91 27.11 -14.88
N VAL A 349 2.94 27.67 -13.68
CA VAL A 349 3.71 27.15 -12.55
C VAL A 349 2.84 27.15 -11.32
N ALA A 350 2.89 26.07 -10.55
CA ALA A 350 2.26 25.97 -9.25
C ALA A 350 3.25 25.43 -8.22
N THR A 351 3.02 25.77 -6.94
CA THR A 351 3.84 25.32 -5.82
C THR A 351 2.99 24.71 -4.75
N VAL A 352 3.46 23.61 -4.17
CA VAL A 352 2.84 22.93 -3.02
C VAL A 352 3.90 22.68 -1.97
N LYS A 353 3.61 23.04 -0.73
CA LYS A 353 4.45 22.69 0.41
C LYS A 353 3.98 21.35 0.98
N LEU A 354 4.92 20.41 1.14
CA LEU A 354 4.70 19.12 1.76
C LEU A 354 5.29 19.16 3.17
N ASP A 355 4.45 18.91 4.17
CA ASP A 355 4.85 18.77 5.57
C ASP A 355 4.75 17.29 5.97
N VAL A 356 5.87 16.71 6.46
CA VAL A 356 5.91 15.30 6.84
C VAL A 356 5.68 15.17 8.35
N LEU A 357 4.59 14.51 8.72
CA LEU A 357 4.26 14.18 10.09
C LEU A 357 4.95 12.88 10.50
N PHE A 358 5.51 12.84 11.69
CA PHE A 358 6.20 11.67 12.21
C PHE A 358 5.91 11.46 13.70
N SER A 359 5.91 10.20 14.12
CA SER A 359 5.79 9.87 15.53
C SER A 359 7.08 10.21 16.28
N PRO A 360 7.02 10.83 17.48
CA PRO A 360 8.20 11.09 18.27
C PRO A 360 8.88 9.77 18.66
N LYS A 361 10.19 9.66 18.40
CA LYS A 361 10.98 8.57 18.94
C LYS A 361 11.19 8.83 20.43
N TYR A 362 10.67 7.94 21.28
CA TYR A 362 11.04 7.95 22.69
C TYR A 362 12.52 7.58 22.81
N THR A 363 13.39 8.53 23.08
CA THR A 363 14.72 8.25 23.63
C THR A 363 14.53 7.83 25.08
N LYS A 364 14.81 6.58 25.40
CA LYS A 364 15.02 6.17 26.79
C LYS A 364 16.13 7.06 27.36
N ILE A 365 15.79 7.88 28.29
CA ILE A 365 16.79 8.54 29.18
C ILE A 365 17.17 7.45 30.17
N ASP A 366 18.40 6.95 30.05
CA ASP A 366 19.01 6.05 31.05
C ASP A 366 19.29 6.81 32.35
#